data_580c5382bc333dd1651e9d245c8c5745
#
_entry.id   580c5382bc333dd1651e9d245c8c5745
#
_cell.length_a   1.000
_cell.length_b   1.000
_cell.length_c   1.000
_cell.angle_alpha   90.00
_cell.angle_beta   90.00
_cell.angle_gamma   90.00
#
_symmetry.space_group_name_H-M   'P 1'
#
loop_
_entity.id
_entity.type
_entity.pdbx_description
1 polymer ?
#
loop_
_entity_poly.entity_id
_entity_poly.type
_entity_poly.pdbx_seq_one_letter_code
_entity_poly.pdbx_strand_id
1 'polypeptide(L)'
;MKHAEEYRKTALVRPLVERLLAEITTLNRPMRIMEVCGTHTMAIFQSGLKSILPKEVELVSGPGCPVCVTAGSHMDYFIEIARAGEINDGGRRRKVRLAIFGDLFRVPGNTSSLAAASAAGALVSIVYSPMDALKLAIAHPDEVVIFAGVGFETTSPTIAATLLAAERGEVDNFLVAPCQKTMLKPLDALFADPELRLDALLCPGHVCTIIGVNVWQPLADKFHLASVVAGFEAADLLEALLMIIAQLQKGEAKVENAYPRAVHKDGNPRAQAMVAEVFEPCDTLWRGLGILPGSGLAIREKYRRFDAGRIFPFDPVAGDEKSPKGCRCGEVLRGRISPQDCPLFGRACTPSQPIGPCMVSSEGVCAAHYKYGENNV
;
A
#
# COMPACT_ATOMS: atom_id res chain seq x y z
N MET A 1 20.66 4.78 -8.02
CA MET A 1 20.20 6.15 -7.74
C MET A 1 21.40 6.95 -7.21
N LYS A 2 22.07 7.71 -8.09
CA LYS A 2 23.33 8.41 -7.77
C LYS A 2 23.23 9.50 -6.69
N HIS A 3 22.01 9.94 -6.32
CA HIS A 3 21.81 11.06 -5.39
C HIS A 3 21.22 10.66 -4.03
N ALA A 4 20.80 9.40 -3.83
CA ALA A 4 20.20 8.97 -2.55
C ALA A 4 21.20 8.99 -1.39
N GLU A 5 22.47 8.68 -1.67
CA GLU A 5 23.53 8.68 -0.64
C GLU A 5 23.81 10.07 -0.05
N GLU A 6 23.60 11.15 -0.82
CA GLU A 6 23.81 12.51 -0.34
C GLU A 6 22.80 12.88 0.74
N TYR A 7 21.54 12.43 0.61
CA TYR A 7 20.43 12.69 1.55
C TYR A 7 20.53 11.86 2.85
N ARG A 8 21.49 10.94 2.94
CA ARG A 8 21.80 10.14 4.15
C ARG A 8 23.00 10.68 4.92
N LYS A 9 23.75 11.64 4.37
CA LYS A 9 24.97 12.15 5.02
C LYS A 9 24.64 12.87 6.32
N THR A 10 25.30 12.49 7.41
CA THR A 10 25.15 13.13 8.74
C THR A 10 25.34 14.64 8.69
N ALA A 11 26.23 15.14 7.85
CA ALA A 11 26.50 16.57 7.67
C ALA A 11 25.26 17.33 7.12
N LEU A 12 24.39 16.68 6.34
CA LEU A 12 23.14 17.28 5.86
C LEU A 12 22.01 17.09 6.88
N VAL A 13 21.92 15.92 7.49
CA VAL A 13 20.82 15.52 8.37
C VAL A 13 20.85 16.29 9.70
N ARG A 14 22.04 16.47 10.32
CA ARG A 14 22.16 17.09 11.64
C ARG A 14 21.61 18.52 11.71
N PRO A 15 21.95 19.45 10.80
CA PRO A 15 21.38 20.80 10.81
C PRO A 15 19.86 20.81 10.63
N LEU A 16 19.29 19.88 9.83
CA LEU A 16 17.85 19.76 9.66
C LEU A 16 17.17 19.31 10.96
N VAL A 17 17.77 18.37 11.70
CA VAL A 17 17.26 17.93 13.01
C VAL A 17 17.27 19.09 14.00
N GLU A 18 18.40 19.81 14.13
CA GLU A 18 18.53 20.95 15.05
C GLU A 18 17.46 22.01 14.74
N ARG A 19 17.28 22.33 13.45
CA ARG A 19 16.24 23.28 13.00
C ARG A 19 14.83 22.75 13.30
N LEU A 20 14.55 21.48 13.01
CA LEU A 20 13.25 20.86 13.26
C LEU A 20 12.85 20.95 14.72
N LEU A 21 13.75 20.62 15.64
CA LEU A 21 13.51 20.70 17.08
C LEU A 21 13.26 22.14 17.56
N ALA A 22 13.98 23.11 17.02
CA ALA A 22 13.77 24.52 17.31
C ALA A 22 12.38 25.00 16.84
N GLU A 23 11.97 24.64 15.62
CA GLU A 23 10.66 25.03 15.06
C GLU A 23 9.50 24.35 15.81
N ILE A 24 9.65 23.08 16.23
CA ILE A 24 8.66 22.40 17.09
C ILE A 24 8.51 23.14 18.41
N THR A 25 9.62 23.53 19.04
CA THR A 25 9.59 24.29 20.29
C THR A 25 8.88 25.64 20.11
N THR A 26 9.08 26.31 18.98
CA THR A 26 8.43 27.58 18.65
C THR A 26 6.92 27.43 18.46
N LEU A 27 6.47 26.33 17.83
CA LEU A 27 5.06 26.03 17.63
C LEU A 27 4.32 25.76 18.96
N ASN A 28 5.02 25.22 19.96
CA ASN A 28 4.59 25.05 21.34
C ASN A 28 3.19 24.44 21.53
N ARG A 29 2.85 23.44 20.72
CA ARG A 29 1.61 22.64 20.87
C ARG A 29 1.81 21.22 20.36
N PRO A 30 1.03 20.26 20.87
CA PRO A 30 1.00 18.91 20.31
C PRO A 30 0.51 18.94 18.85
N MET A 31 1.02 18.01 18.06
CA MET A 31 0.58 17.80 16.67
C MET A 31 0.57 16.31 16.34
N ARG A 32 -0.44 15.91 15.55
CA ARG A 32 -0.58 14.55 15.00
C ARG A 32 -0.43 14.59 13.48
N ILE A 33 0.58 13.94 12.98
CA ILE A 33 0.93 13.88 11.56
C ILE A 33 0.72 12.44 11.09
N MET A 34 -0.19 12.21 10.14
CA MET A 34 -0.38 10.88 9.57
C MET A 34 0.51 10.71 8.34
N GLU A 35 1.24 9.61 8.29
CA GLU A 35 1.84 9.12 7.06
C GLU A 35 0.97 8.01 6.46
N VAL A 36 0.87 7.97 5.12
CA VAL A 36 0.01 7.04 4.40
C VAL A 36 0.79 6.24 3.36
N CYS A 37 1.99 5.81 3.75
CA CYS A 37 2.88 5.00 2.92
C CYS A 37 3.72 4.06 3.79
N GLY A 38 3.58 2.75 3.62
CA GLY A 38 4.37 1.79 4.38
C GLY A 38 5.89 1.97 4.23
N THR A 39 6.35 2.47 3.08
CA THR A 39 7.76 2.84 2.89
C THR A 39 8.15 4.03 3.76
N HIS A 40 7.27 5.03 3.98
CA HIS A 40 7.52 6.10 4.95
C HIS A 40 7.60 5.57 6.36
N THR A 41 6.66 4.69 6.77
CA THR A 41 6.73 4.03 8.09
C THR A 41 8.12 3.41 8.29
N MET A 42 8.56 2.59 7.33
CA MET A 42 9.88 1.94 7.41
C MET A 42 11.03 2.94 7.45
N ALA A 43 11.01 3.98 6.59
CA ALA A 43 12.06 4.99 6.52
C ALA A 43 12.16 5.82 7.81
N ILE A 44 11.05 6.19 8.42
CA ILE A 44 10.98 6.89 9.71
C ILE A 44 11.64 6.08 10.82
N PHE A 45 11.37 4.78 10.88
CA PHE A 45 11.98 3.90 11.88
C PHE A 45 13.46 3.63 11.60
N GLN A 46 13.82 3.33 10.35
CA GLN A 46 15.20 3.01 9.95
C GLN A 46 16.15 4.19 10.10
N SER A 47 15.67 5.41 9.89
CA SER A 47 16.45 6.64 10.08
C SER A 47 16.60 7.05 11.54
N GLY A 48 15.90 6.40 12.48
CA GLY A 48 15.84 6.80 13.88
C GLY A 48 15.05 8.09 14.13
N LEU A 49 14.35 8.61 13.12
CA LEU A 49 13.62 9.88 13.22
C LEU A 49 12.58 9.85 14.36
N LYS A 50 11.90 8.72 14.53
CA LYS A 50 10.89 8.58 15.59
C LYS A 50 11.48 8.76 16.99
N SER A 51 12.71 8.34 17.22
CA SER A 51 13.37 8.42 18.54
C SER A 51 13.88 9.83 18.88
N ILE A 52 14.10 10.68 17.88
CA ILE A 52 14.58 12.06 18.09
C ILE A 52 13.46 13.09 18.15
N LEU A 53 12.26 12.76 17.69
CA LEU A 53 11.11 13.65 17.77
C LEU A 53 10.62 13.77 19.22
N PRO A 54 10.32 14.99 19.68
CA PRO A 54 9.75 15.20 21.00
C PRO A 54 8.31 14.65 21.08
N LYS A 55 7.83 14.42 22.30
CA LYS A 55 6.51 13.82 22.56
C LYS A 55 5.33 14.61 22.02
N GLU A 56 5.53 15.88 21.75
CA GLU A 56 4.57 16.79 21.16
C GLU A 56 4.27 16.43 19.68
N VAL A 57 5.15 15.67 19.03
CA VAL A 57 4.98 15.23 17.64
C VAL A 57 4.62 13.75 17.61
N GLU A 58 3.36 13.46 17.39
CA GLU A 58 2.87 12.10 17.18
C GLU A 58 2.84 11.76 15.69
N LEU A 59 3.70 10.84 15.25
CA LEU A 59 3.63 10.25 13.92
C LEU A 59 2.70 9.05 13.93
N VAL A 60 1.63 9.13 13.16
CA VAL A 60 0.56 8.13 13.06
C VAL A 60 0.63 7.47 11.70
N SER A 61 0.66 6.15 11.67
CA SER A 61 0.60 5.41 10.41
C SER A 61 -0.85 5.19 9.98
N GLY A 62 -1.12 5.53 8.72
CA GLY A 62 -2.40 5.30 8.07
C GLY A 62 -2.43 4.06 7.16
N PRO A 63 -3.44 3.92 6.27
CA PRO A 63 -3.65 2.75 5.43
C PRO A 63 -2.70 2.70 4.21
N GLY A 64 -1.40 2.90 4.41
CA GLY A 64 -0.38 3.08 3.36
C GLY A 64 0.25 1.79 2.80
N CYS A 65 -0.14 0.61 3.28
CA CYS A 65 0.40 -0.68 2.82
C CYS A 65 -0.70 -1.46 2.07
N PRO A 66 -0.55 -1.73 0.75
CA PRO A 66 -1.58 -2.40 -0.04
C PRO A 66 -1.88 -3.81 0.45
N VAL A 67 -0.88 -4.55 0.89
CA VAL A 67 -1.04 -5.90 1.47
C VAL A 67 -1.84 -5.84 2.79
N CYS A 68 -1.54 -4.85 3.62
CA CYS A 68 -2.18 -4.70 4.93
C CYS A 68 -3.68 -4.38 4.83
N VAL A 69 -4.06 -3.58 3.83
CA VAL A 69 -5.46 -3.17 3.59
C VAL A 69 -6.25 -4.14 2.72
N THR A 70 -5.61 -5.18 2.18
CA THR A 70 -6.30 -6.23 1.42
C THR A 70 -7.13 -7.09 2.37
N ALA A 71 -8.44 -7.17 2.12
CA ALA A 71 -9.38 -7.90 2.96
C ALA A 71 -9.12 -9.42 2.98
N GLY A 72 -9.56 -10.11 4.04
CA GLY A 72 -9.42 -11.56 4.16
C GLY A 72 -10.11 -12.33 3.04
N SER A 73 -11.29 -11.85 2.60
CA SER A 73 -12.03 -12.41 1.45
C SER A 73 -11.24 -12.36 0.13
N HIS A 74 -10.48 -11.29 -0.10
CA HIS A 74 -9.60 -11.19 -1.27
C HIS A 74 -8.45 -12.22 -1.19
N MET A 75 -7.92 -12.45 0.01
CA MET A 75 -6.91 -13.50 0.19
C MET A 75 -7.50 -14.90 0.00
N ASP A 76 -8.72 -15.15 0.48
CA ASP A 76 -9.43 -16.42 0.26
C ASP A 76 -9.68 -16.66 -1.24
N TYR A 77 -10.03 -15.60 -2.00
CA TYR A 77 -10.16 -15.65 -3.45
C TYR A 77 -8.86 -16.12 -4.14
N PHE A 78 -7.71 -15.57 -3.76
CA PHE A 78 -6.42 -16.01 -4.30
C PHE A 78 -6.08 -17.45 -3.89
N ILE A 79 -6.46 -17.86 -2.67
CA ILE A 79 -6.26 -19.22 -2.18
C ILE A 79 -7.15 -20.20 -2.97
N GLU A 80 -8.39 -19.82 -3.29
CA GLU A 80 -9.29 -20.61 -4.13
C GLU A 80 -8.71 -20.81 -5.54
N ILE A 81 -8.26 -19.72 -6.19
CA ILE A 81 -7.57 -19.78 -7.48
C ILE A 81 -6.38 -20.75 -7.41
N ALA A 82 -5.52 -20.62 -6.41
CA ALA A 82 -4.34 -21.48 -6.27
C ALA A 82 -4.69 -22.96 -6.11
N ARG A 83 -5.81 -23.27 -5.43
CA ARG A 83 -6.28 -24.61 -5.16
C ARG A 83 -7.08 -25.26 -6.31
N ALA A 84 -7.43 -24.51 -7.34
CA ALA A 84 -8.25 -25.02 -8.44
C ALA A 84 -7.60 -26.17 -9.22
N GLY A 85 -6.26 -26.28 -9.14
CA GLY A 85 -5.51 -27.36 -9.78
C GLY A 85 -5.53 -27.29 -11.30
N GLU A 86 -6.58 -27.79 -11.93
CA GLU A 86 -6.82 -27.73 -13.38
C GLU A 86 -8.19 -27.13 -13.67
N ILE A 87 -8.27 -26.38 -14.78
CA ILE A 87 -9.50 -25.78 -15.29
C ILE A 87 -9.71 -26.12 -16.77
N ASN A 88 -10.95 -26.01 -17.23
CA ASN A 88 -11.25 -26.00 -18.66
C ASN A 88 -11.32 -24.56 -19.16
N ASP A 89 -10.29 -24.13 -19.88
CA ASP A 89 -10.21 -22.82 -20.47
C ASP A 89 -10.38 -22.90 -21.99
N GLY A 90 -11.52 -22.48 -22.48
CA GLY A 90 -11.86 -22.53 -23.92
C GLY A 90 -11.80 -23.94 -24.55
N GLY A 91 -12.13 -25.02 -23.79
CA GLY A 91 -12.09 -26.39 -24.23
C GLY A 91 -10.71 -27.08 -24.06
N ARG A 92 -9.72 -26.40 -23.52
CA ARG A 92 -8.41 -26.93 -23.17
C ARG A 92 -8.30 -27.13 -21.66
N ARG A 93 -7.82 -28.30 -21.22
CA ARG A 93 -7.45 -28.51 -19.81
C ARG A 93 -6.09 -27.90 -19.58
N ARG A 94 -6.03 -26.92 -18.65
CA ARG A 94 -4.79 -26.22 -18.28
C ARG A 94 -4.64 -26.25 -16.76
N LYS A 95 -3.40 -26.41 -16.29
CA LYS A 95 -3.10 -26.24 -14.87
C LYS A 95 -3.18 -24.76 -14.48
N VAL A 96 -3.64 -24.50 -13.27
CA VAL A 96 -3.69 -23.14 -12.72
C VAL A 96 -2.40 -22.84 -11.97
N ARG A 97 -1.71 -21.78 -12.35
CA ARG A 97 -0.58 -21.20 -11.62
C ARG A 97 -0.95 -19.82 -11.13
N LEU A 98 -0.87 -19.60 -9.84
CA LEU A 98 -1.03 -18.26 -9.25
C LEU A 98 0.34 -17.58 -9.12
N ALA A 99 0.52 -16.43 -9.78
CA ALA A 99 1.70 -15.57 -9.66
C ALA A 99 1.42 -14.44 -8.69
N ILE A 100 2.29 -14.23 -7.72
CA ILE A 100 2.10 -13.26 -6.63
C ILE A 100 3.36 -12.45 -6.34
N PHE A 101 3.21 -11.27 -5.74
CA PHE A 101 4.31 -10.65 -5.01
C PHE A 101 4.60 -11.40 -3.71
N GLY A 102 5.87 -11.47 -3.32
CA GLY A 102 6.32 -12.29 -2.19
C GLY A 102 5.64 -11.95 -0.86
N ASP A 103 5.28 -10.70 -0.64
CA ASP A 103 4.60 -10.22 0.57
C ASP A 103 3.21 -10.86 0.78
N LEU A 104 2.55 -11.34 -0.29
CA LEU A 104 1.26 -12.00 -0.20
C LEU A 104 1.35 -13.46 0.29
N PHE A 105 2.50 -14.11 0.14
CA PHE A 105 2.65 -15.54 0.32
C PHE A 105 2.22 -16.04 1.70
N ARG A 106 2.53 -15.27 2.75
CA ARG A 106 2.23 -15.62 4.15
C ARG A 106 1.02 -14.88 4.73
N VAL A 107 0.38 -14.00 3.95
CA VAL A 107 -0.79 -13.25 4.43
C VAL A 107 -1.95 -14.21 4.68
N PRO A 108 -2.55 -14.18 5.90
CA PRO A 108 -3.69 -15.02 6.19
C PRO A 108 -4.95 -14.50 5.48
N GLY A 109 -5.67 -15.42 4.83
CA GLY A 109 -7.10 -15.27 4.55
C GLY A 109 -7.93 -15.53 5.81
N ASN A 110 -9.24 -15.73 5.63
CA ASN A 110 -10.12 -16.07 6.76
C ASN A 110 -9.89 -17.50 7.27
N THR A 111 -9.43 -18.42 6.43
CA THR A 111 -9.30 -19.86 6.75
C THR A 111 -7.93 -20.45 6.51
N SER A 112 -7.11 -19.86 5.63
CA SER A 112 -5.83 -20.43 5.19
C SER A 112 -4.87 -19.32 4.72
N SER A 113 -3.76 -19.74 4.06
CA SER A 113 -2.80 -18.85 3.40
C SER A 113 -2.31 -19.46 2.09
N LEU A 114 -1.70 -18.64 1.23
CA LEU A 114 -1.06 -19.13 0.00
C LEU A 114 0.13 -20.05 0.29
N ALA A 115 0.84 -19.81 1.40
CA ALA A 115 1.90 -20.71 1.86
C ALA A 115 1.36 -22.11 2.18
N ALA A 116 0.21 -22.20 2.88
CA ALA A 116 -0.44 -23.46 3.18
C ALA A 116 -0.99 -24.15 1.89
N ALA A 117 -1.55 -23.39 0.96
CA ALA A 117 -2.00 -23.92 -0.33
C ALA A 117 -0.82 -24.48 -1.16
N SER A 118 0.30 -23.76 -1.19
CA SER A 118 1.53 -24.20 -1.87
C SER A 118 2.11 -25.48 -1.24
N ALA A 119 2.14 -25.55 0.11
CA ALA A 119 2.57 -26.76 0.81
C ALA A 119 1.65 -27.97 0.54
N ALA A 120 0.38 -27.74 0.19
CA ALA A 120 -0.56 -28.76 -0.24
C ALA A 120 -0.49 -29.09 -1.75
N GLY A 121 0.49 -28.56 -2.49
CA GLY A 121 0.74 -28.86 -3.89
C GLY A 121 0.19 -27.85 -4.90
N ALA A 122 -0.40 -26.72 -4.46
CA ALA A 122 -0.83 -25.68 -5.38
C ALA A 122 0.37 -24.99 -6.06
N LEU A 123 0.24 -24.68 -7.36
CA LEU A 123 1.27 -23.97 -8.12
C LEU A 123 1.23 -22.47 -7.81
N VAL A 124 2.06 -22.03 -6.85
CA VAL A 124 2.22 -20.62 -6.49
C VAL A 124 3.63 -20.17 -6.85
N SER A 125 3.74 -19.12 -7.66
CA SER A 125 5.02 -18.54 -8.10
C SER A 125 5.19 -17.14 -7.56
N ILE A 126 6.32 -16.88 -6.88
CA ILE A 126 6.69 -15.53 -6.46
C ILE A 126 7.36 -14.83 -7.65
N VAL A 127 6.85 -13.66 -8.01
CA VAL A 127 7.34 -12.81 -9.10
C VAL A 127 7.68 -11.42 -8.59
N TYR A 128 8.55 -10.71 -9.30
CA TYR A 128 8.96 -9.34 -8.96
C TYR A 128 8.25 -8.27 -9.79
N SER A 129 7.55 -8.70 -10.84
CA SER A 129 6.73 -7.82 -11.66
C SER A 129 5.57 -8.58 -12.32
N PRO A 130 4.48 -7.89 -12.72
CA PRO A 130 3.43 -8.52 -13.53
C PRO A 130 3.97 -9.04 -14.87
N MET A 131 5.00 -8.42 -15.42
CA MET A 131 5.67 -8.85 -16.65
C MET A 131 6.36 -10.22 -16.49
N ASP A 132 6.86 -10.55 -15.29
CA ASP A 132 7.43 -11.88 -15.05
C ASP A 132 6.35 -12.94 -15.03
N ALA A 133 5.14 -12.63 -14.55
CA ALA A 133 3.98 -13.52 -14.64
C ALA A 133 3.56 -13.75 -16.12
N LEU A 134 3.60 -12.70 -16.96
CA LEU A 134 3.36 -12.85 -18.39
C LEU A 134 4.42 -13.75 -19.06
N LYS A 135 5.70 -13.59 -18.70
CA LYS A 135 6.77 -14.46 -19.20
C LYS A 135 6.56 -15.91 -18.78
N LEU A 136 6.06 -16.16 -17.56
CA LEU A 136 5.69 -17.51 -17.12
C LEU A 136 4.57 -18.09 -17.98
N ALA A 137 3.54 -17.30 -18.33
CA ALA A 137 2.46 -17.75 -19.21
C ALA A 137 2.98 -18.14 -20.60
N ILE A 138 3.85 -17.33 -21.18
CA ILE A 138 4.48 -17.62 -22.48
C ILE A 138 5.34 -18.88 -22.43
N ALA A 139 6.07 -19.10 -21.34
CA ALA A 139 6.95 -20.26 -21.16
C ALA A 139 6.19 -21.57 -20.86
N HIS A 140 4.95 -21.48 -20.34
CA HIS A 140 4.12 -22.62 -19.94
C HIS A 140 2.73 -22.58 -20.61
N PRO A 141 2.63 -22.89 -21.91
CA PRO A 141 1.36 -22.76 -22.65
C PRO A 141 0.28 -23.78 -22.21
N ASP A 142 0.65 -24.80 -21.47
CA ASP A 142 -0.23 -25.80 -20.82
C ASP A 142 -0.77 -25.34 -19.45
N GLU A 143 -0.37 -24.17 -18.99
CA GLU A 143 -0.86 -23.57 -17.75
C GLU A 143 -1.69 -22.31 -18.05
N VAL A 144 -2.61 -21.97 -17.16
CA VAL A 144 -3.18 -20.61 -17.04
C VAL A 144 -2.46 -19.91 -15.89
N VAL A 145 -1.73 -18.86 -16.20
CA VAL A 145 -1.03 -18.04 -15.20
C VAL A 145 -1.91 -16.88 -14.81
N ILE A 146 -2.29 -16.83 -13.52
CA ILE A 146 -3.14 -15.78 -12.95
C ILE A 146 -2.28 -14.91 -12.03
N PHE A 147 -2.17 -13.63 -12.33
CA PHE A 147 -1.46 -12.68 -11.49
C PHE A 147 -2.39 -12.06 -10.43
N ALA A 148 -2.04 -12.19 -9.15
CA ALA A 148 -2.75 -11.52 -8.06
C ALA A 148 -2.43 -10.02 -8.06
N GLY A 149 -3.35 -9.21 -8.58
CA GLY A 149 -3.17 -7.79 -8.83
C GLY A 149 -3.36 -6.93 -7.57
N VAL A 150 -2.57 -7.16 -6.52
CA VAL A 150 -2.59 -6.32 -5.30
C VAL A 150 -1.60 -5.17 -5.44
N GLY A 151 -2.03 -3.96 -5.13
CA GLY A 151 -1.20 -2.75 -5.20
C GLY A 151 -2.00 -1.47 -5.15
N PHE A 152 -1.29 -0.35 -5.06
CA PHE A 152 -1.83 0.99 -5.21
C PHE A 152 -1.53 1.56 -6.59
N GLU A 153 -1.66 2.88 -6.74
CA GLU A 153 -1.41 3.60 -8.00
C GLU A 153 -0.01 3.34 -8.59
N THR A 154 0.97 3.01 -7.76
CA THR A 154 2.32 2.67 -8.21
C THR A 154 2.39 1.35 -8.98
N THR A 155 1.51 0.40 -8.65
CA THR A 155 1.48 -0.95 -9.25
C THR A 155 0.56 -1.02 -10.47
N SER A 156 -0.52 -0.25 -10.48
CA SER A 156 -1.55 -0.28 -11.52
C SER A 156 -1.01 -0.02 -12.93
N PRO A 157 -0.08 0.93 -13.17
CA PRO A 157 0.50 1.15 -14.50
C PRO A 157 1.29 -0.04 -15.03
N THR A 158 1.99 -0.77 -14.17
CA THR A 158 2.78 -1.94 -14.59
C THR A 158 1.87 -3.12 -14.94
N ILE A 159 0.75 -3.27 -14.23
CA ILE A 159 -0.27 -4.28 -14.58
C ILE A 159 -0.93 -3.90 -15.90
N ALA A 160 -1.33 -2.64 -16.08
CA ALA A 160 -1.90 -2.14 -17.34
C ALA A 160 -0.95 -2.38 -18.52
N ALA A 161 0.32 -2.00 -18.37
CA ALA A 161 1.34 -2.23 -19.41
C ALA A 161 1.51 -3.71 -19.75
N THR A 162 1.40 -4.60 -18.75
CA THR A 162 1.49 -6.05 -18.94
C THR A 162 0.28 -6.58 -19.70
N LEU A 163 -0.93 -6.12 -19.38
CA LEU A 163 -2.15 -6.50 -20.12
C LEU A 163 -2.10 -6.01 -21.57
N LEU A 164 -1.63 -4.79 -21.82
CA LEU A 164 -1.42 -4.27 -23.18
C LEU A 164 -0.34 -5.06 -23.93
N ALA A 165 0.69 -5.57 -23.25
CA ALA A 165 1.70 -6.41 -23.86
C ALA A 165 1.14 -7.81 -24.17
N ALA A 166 0.35 -8.41 -23.29
CA ALA A 166 -0.34 -9.67 -23.51
C ALA A 166 -1.32 -9.58 -24.68
N GLU A 167 -2.04 -8.46 -24.81
CA GLU A 167 -2.94 -8.16 -25.93
C GLU A 167 -2.17 -8.14 -27.26
N ARG A 168 -1.07 -7.39 -27.34
CA ARG A 168 -0.24 -7.30 -28.55
C ARG A 168 0.45 -8.63 -28.91
N GLY A 169 0.79 -9.41 -27.91
CA GLY A 169 1.43 -10.73 -28.08
C GLY A 169 0.45 -11.88 -28.29
N GLU A 170 -0.86 -11.59 -28.33
CA GLU A 170 -1.94 -12.58 -28.49
C GLU A 170 -1.85 -13.73 -27.46
N VAL A 171 -1.36 -13.41 -26.22
CA VAL A 171 -1.23 -14.39 -25.15
C VAL A 171 -2.60 -14.69 -24.58
N ASP A 172 -3.03 -15.94 -24.62
CA ASP A 172 -4.38 -16.40 -24.23
C ASP A 172 -4.46 -17.02 -22.83
N ASN A 173 -3.32 -17.35 -22.24
CA ASN A 173 -3.20 -18.06 -20.96
C ASN A 173 -2.69 -17.19 -19.80
N PHE A 174 -2.68 -15.87 -19.96
CA PHE A 174 -2.36 -14.90 -18.91
C PHE A 174 -3.62 -14.19 -18.45
N LEU A 175 -3.88 -14.21 -17.14
CA LEU A 175 -5.01 -13.51 -16.52
C LEU A 175 -4.53 -12.68 -15.33
N VAL A 176 -5.34 -11.70 -14.94
CA VAL A 176 -5.15 -10.91 -13.72
C VAL A 176 -6.39 -11.06 -12.84
N ALA A 177 -6.18 -11.30 -11.55
CA ALA A 177 -7.18 -11.19 -10.50
C ALA A 177 -7.08 -9.77 -9.90
N PRO A 178 -7.90 -8.79 -10.33
CA PRO A 178 -7.73 -7.40 -9.96
C PRO A 178 -8.15 -7.15 -8.51
N CYS A 179 -7.19 -6.67 -7.70
CA CYS A 179 -7.40 -6.26 -6.32
C CYS A 179 -6.65 -4.96 -6.00
N GLN A 180 -6.39 -4.15 -7.04
CA GLN A 180 -5.78 -2.84 -6.90
C GLN A 180 -6.70 -1.90 -6.15
N LYS A 181 -6.10 -0.97 -5.41
CA LYS A 181 -6.78 0.05 -4.61
C LYS A 181 -6.21 1.44 -4.92
N THR A 182 -7.00 2.48 -4.65
CA THR A 182 -6.60 3.88 -4.85
C THR A 182 -6.66 4.66 -3.54
N MET A 183 -5.69 5.55 -3.31
CA MET A 183 -5.44 6.15 -1.98
C MET A 183 -6.42 7.25 -1.56
N LEU A 184 -6.88 8.08 -2.47
CA LEU A 184 -7.62 9.30 -2.08
C LEU A 184 -8.97 9.02 -1.44
N LYS A 185 -9.74 8.05 -1.99
CA LYS A 185 -11.09 7.72 -1.48
C LYS A 185 -11.09 7.18 -0.05
N PRO A 186 -10.22 6.21 0.33
CA PRO A 186 -10.15 5.74 1.71
C PRO A 186 -9.69 6.82 2.68
N LEU A 187 -8.82 7.76 2.27
CA LEU A 187 -8.40 8.86 3.12
C LEU A 187 -9.53 9.87 3.33
N ASP A 188 -10.32 10.16 2.31
CA ASP A 188 -11.51 11.01 2.45
C ASP A 188 -12.51 10.41 3.47
N ALA A 189 -12.74 9.10 3.40
CA ALA A 189 -13.59 8.39 4.35
C ALA A 189 -12.98 8.34 5.76
N LEU A 190 -11.66 8.11 5.86
CA LEU A 190 -10.96 8.00 7.12
C LEU A 190 -10.92 9.34 7.87
N PHE A 191 -10.63 10.44 7.15
CA PHE A 191 -10.53 11.78 7.76
C PHE A 191 -11.89 12.38 8.13
N ALA A 192 -12.99 11.83 7.62
CA ALA A 192 -14.32 12.15 8.07
C ALA A 192 -14.66 11.58 9.47
N ASP A 193 -13.81 10.72 10.05
CA ASP A 193 -13.96 10.18 11.40
C ASP A 193 -13.63 11.28 12.44
N PRO A 194 -14.61 11.74 13.25
CA PRO A 194 -14.38 12.83 14.21
C PRO A 194 -13.43 12.45 15.35
N GLU A 195 -13.19 11.16 15.58
CA GLU A 195 -12.24 10.67 16.59
C GLU A 195 -10.79 10.75 16.07
N LEU A 196 -10.59 10.77 14.75
CA LEU A 196 -9.28 10.88 14.13
C LEU A 196 -8.90 12.38 14.00
N ARG A 197 -8.28 12.92 15.05
CA ARG A 197 -7.79 14.30 15.01
C ARG A 197 -6.40 14.32 14.41
N LEU A 198 -6.24 14.95 13.26
CA LEU A 198 -4.97 15.12 12.57
C LEU A 198 -4.73 16.61 12.33
N ASP A 199 -3.47 17.03 12.44
CA ASP A 199 -3.00 18.36 12.07
C ASP A 199 -2.39 18.40 10.67
N ALA A 200 -1.79 17.29 10.25
CA ALA A 200 -1.07 17.23 8.99
C ALA A 200 -1.04 15.84 8.35
N LEU A 201 -0.73 15.83 7.04
CA LEU A 201 -0.57 14.65 6.22
C LEU A 201 0.82 14.62 5.56
N LEU A 202 1.56 13.55 5.79
CA LEU A 202 2.76 13.23 5.01
C LEU A 202 2.33 12.40 3.79
N CYS A 203 2.23 13.05 2.62
CA CYS A 203 1.74 12.45 1.40
C CYS A 203 2.75 11.46 0.79
N PRO A 204 2.30 10.34 0.21
CA PRO A 204 3.14 9.23 -0.22
C PRO A 204 3.88 9.57 -1.52
N GLY A 205 5.21 9.80 -1.45
CA GLY A 205 6.03 10.17 -2.61
C GLY A 205 5.90 9.21 -3.78
N HIS A 206 5.89 7.89 -3.54
CA HIS A 206 5.74 6.88 -4.60
C HIS A 206 4.41 7.03 -5.36
N VAL A 207 3.29 7.14 -4.64
CA VAL A 207 1.97 7.33 -5.25
C VAL A 207 1.93 8.65 -6.02
N CYS A 208 2.49 9.73 -5.45
CA CYS A 208 2.54 11.04 -6.08
C CYS A 208 3.39 11.07 -7.36
N THR A 209 4.36 10.15 -7.55
CA THR A 209 5.05 10.03 -8.85
C THR A 209 4.09 9.65 -9.98
N ILE A 210 3.00 8.98 -9.67
CA ILE A 210 1.98 8.55 -10.64
C ILE A 210 0.86 9.57 -10.76
N ILE A 211 0.22 9.95 -9.64
CA ILE A 211 -1.01 10.76 -9.66
C ILE A 211 -0.75 12.27 -9.50
N GLY A 212 0.45 12.67 -9.11
CA GLY A 212 0.84 14.08 -8.93
C GLY A 212 0.55 14.63 -7.55
N VAL A 213 0.85 15.93 -7.41
CA VAL A 213 0.67 16.70 -6.18
C VAL A 213 -0.73 17.30 -6.11
N ASN A 214 -1.22 17.85 -7.24
CA ASN A 214 -2.45 18.66 -7.27
C ASN A 214 -3.71 17.91 -6.82
N VAL A 215 -3.75 16.59 -7.00
CA VAL A 215 -4.91 15.74 -6.64
C VAL A 215 -5.15 15.66 -5.14
N TRP A 216 -4.19 16.06 -4.31
CA TRP A 216 -4.30 16.04 -2.85
C TRP A 216 -4.91 17.34 -2.28
N GLN A 217 -4.91 18.45 -3.06
CA GLN A 217 -5.39 19.75 -2.58
C GLN A 217 -6.86 19.71 -2.11
N PRO A 218 -7.81 19.09 -2.82
CA PRO A 218 -9.18 19.00 -2.32
C PRO A 218 -9.33 18.31 -0.95
N LEU A 219 -8.44 17.33 -0.66
CA LEU A 219 -8.42 16.64 0.63
C LEU A 219 -7.87 17.55 1.74
N ALA A 220 -6.77 18.26 1.45
CA ALA A 220 -6.17 19.22 2.37
C ALA A 220 -7.15 20.38 2.70
N ASP A 221 -7.85 20.91 1.70
CA ASP A 221 -8.83 21.98 1.88
C ASP A 221 -10.02 21.51 2.73
N LYS A 222 -10.58 20.32 2.40
CA LYS A 222 -11.77 19.79 3.07
C LYS A 222 -11.55 19.53 4.56
N PHE A 223 -10.39 19.02 4.93
CA PHE A 223 -10.06 18.62 6.31
C PHE A 223 -9.09 19.57 7.01
N HIS A 224 -8.71 20.65 6.37
CA HIS A 224 -7.81 21.67 6.92
C HIS A 224 -6.46 21.09 7.36
N LEU A 225 -5.87 20.22 6.53
CA LEU A 225 -4.63 19.51 6.83
C LEU A 225 -3.43 20.14 6.14
N ALA A 226 -2.42 20.53 6.90
CA ALA A 226 -1.11 20.85 6.38
C ALA A 226 -0.54 19.59 5.70
N SER A 227 -0.29 19.62 4.37
CA SER A 227 0.02 18.43 3.61
C SER A 227 1.32 18.60 2.82
N VAL A 228 2.25 17.63 2.94
CA VAL A 228 3.52 17.70 2.23
C VAL A 228 3.86 16.34 1.61
N VAL A 229 4.17 16.34 0.31
CA VAL A 229 4.69 15.16 -0.37
C VAL A 229 6.16 14.96 -0.01
N ALA A 230 6.51 13.80 0.54
CA ALA A 230 7.87 13.49 0.96
C ALA A 230 8.52 12.37 0.14
N GLY A 231 9.86 12.43 0.04
CA GLY A 231 10.69 11.30 -0.33
C GLY A 231 10.95 10.36 0.85
N PHE A 232 11.97 9.53 0.77
CA PHE A 232 12.17 8.39 1.67
C PHE A 232 13.51 8.41 2.41
N GLU A 233 14.40 9.31 2.06
CA GLU A 233 15.65 9.48 2.78
C GLU A 233 15.45 10.36 4.02
N ALA A 234 16.34 10.25 5.00
CA ALA A 234 16.22 11.01 6.25
C ALA A 234 16.05 12.52 6.02
N ALA A 235 16.83 13.10 5.10
CA ALA A 235 16.74 14.52 4.77
C ALA A 235 15.38 14.88 4.13
N ASP A 236 14.82 14.00 3.26
CA ASP A 236 13.50 14.24 2.66
C ASP A 236 12.39 14.33 3.71
N LEU A 237 12.44 13.40 4.68
CA LEU A 237 11.46 13.35 5.76
C LEU A 237 11.58 14.59 6.68
N LEU A 238 12.81 14.99 7.01
CA LEU A 238 13.07 16.17 7.83
C LEU A 238 12.62 17.47 7.14
N GLU A 239 12.91 17.61 5.84
CA GLU A 239 12.45 18.76 5.05
C GLU A 239 10.92 18.80 4.98
N ALA A 240 10.27 17.67 4.74
CA ALA A 240 8.81 17.59 4.72
C ALA A 240 8.19 17.96 6.08
N LEU A 241 8.75 17.50 7.20
CA LEU A 241 8.30 17.87 8.53
C LEU A 241 8.49 19.36 8.81
N LEU A 242 9.62 19.96 8.40
CA LEU A 242 9.85 21.40 8.51
C LEU A 242 8.81 22.20 7.73
N MET A 243 8.45 21.76 6.51
CA MET A 243 7.41 22.41 5.71
C MET A 243 6.03 22.28 6.36
N ILE A 244 5.70 21.11 6.92
CA ILE A 244 4.46 20.90 7.69
C ILE A 244 4.40 21.90 8.87
N ILE A 245 5.46 21.97 9.67
CA ILE A 245 5.49 22.88 10.83
C ILE A 245 5.34 24.32 10.39
N ALA A 246 5.99 24.74 9.31
CA ALA A 246 5.85 26.09 8.78
C ALA A 246 4.43 26.43 8.33
N GLN A 247 3.68 25.46 7.77
CA GLN A 247 2.26 25.63 7.47
C GLN A 247 1.42 25.75 8.76
N LEU A 248 1.66 24.89 9.75
CA LEU A 248 0.94 24.90 11.02
C LEU A 248 1.15 26.20 11.81
N GLN A 249 2.37 26.79 11.78
CA GLN A 249 2.66 28.09 12.38
C GLN A 249 1.88 29.22 11.74
N LYS A 250 1.60 29.11 10.43
CA LYS A 250 0.84 30.13 9.66
C LYS A 250 -0.66 29.86 9.64
N GLY A 251 -1.13 28.71 10.16
CA GLY A 251 -2.52 28.27 10.03
C GLY A 251 -2.91 27.94 8.58
N GLU A 252 -1.95 27.55 7.75
CA GLU A 252 -2.17 27.17 6.35
C GLU A 252 -2.51 25.68 6.22
N ALA A 253 -3.36 25.36 5.23
CA ALA A 253 -3.70 23.99 4.84
C ALA A 253 -3.56 23.88 3.32
N LYS A 254 -2.37 23.58 2.84
CA LYS A 254 -2.06 23.44 1.41
C LYS A 254 -1.19 22.24 1.16
N VAL A 255 -1.10 21.81 -0.11
CA VAL A 255 -0.23 20.71 -0.50
C VAL A 255 1.08 21.28 -1.06
N GLU A 256 2.19 20.95 -0.41
CA GLU A 256 3.54 21.30 -0.86
C GLU A 256 4.34 20.04 -1.25
N ASN A 257 5.40 20.23 -2.02
CA ASN A 257 6.22 19.14 -2.53
C ASN A 257 7.67 19.26 -2.06
N ALA A 258 8.07 18.43 -1.10
CA ALA A 258 9.45 18.26 -0.65
C ALA A 258 10.23 17.22 -1.47
N TYR A 259 9.63 16.62 -2.52
CA TYR A 259 10.24 15.57 -3.35
C TYR A 259 10.26 15.91 -4.85
N PRO A 260 10.68 17.16 -5.24
CA PRO A 260 10.56 17.65 -6.61
C PRO A 260 11.42 16.89 -7.63
N ARG A 261 12.48 16.18 -7.17
CA ARG A 261 13.33 15.37 -8.04
C ARG A 261 12.64 14.13 -8.61
N ALA A 262 11.51 13.72 -8.06
CA ALA A 262 10.75 12.53 -8.49
C ALA A 262 9.27 12.81 -8.73
N VAL A 263 8.71 13.84 -8.10
CA VAL A 263 7.28 14.11 -8.12
C VAL A 263 6.99 15.43 -8.84
N HIS A 264 6.10 15.36 -9.82
CA HIS A 264 5.61 16.51 -10.58
C HIS A 264 4.17 16.87 -10.19
N LYS A 265 3.74 18.09 -10.52
CA LYS A 265 2.39 18.59 -10.16
C LYS A 265 1.28 17.64 -10.62
N ASP A 266 1.35 17.17 -11.86
CA ASP A 266 0.32 16.34 -12.49
C ASP A 266 0.73 14.86 -12.57
N GLY A 267 1.82 14.48 -11.91
CA GLY A 267 2.34 13.12 -11.88
C GLY A 267 2.90 12.64 -13.21
N ASN A 268 2.57 11.39 -13.59
CA ASN A 268 3.01 10.77 -14.83
C ASN A 268 1.80 10.57 -15.79
N PRO A 269 1.57 11.47 -16.75
CA PRO A 269 0.41 11.38 -17.65
C PRO A 269 0.36 10.10 -18.48
N ARG A 270 1.53 9.54 -18.85
CA ARG A 270 1.59 8.29 -19.61
C ARG A 270 1.14 7.10 -18.75
N ALA A 271 1.56 7.03 -17.51
CA ALA A 271 1.13 6.00 -16.57
C ALA A 271 -0.38 6.09 -16.28
N GLN A 272 -0.87 7.32 -16.05
CA GLN A 272 -2.30 7.59 -15.84
C GLN A 272 -3.13 7.18 -17.06
N ALA A 273 -2.69 7.52 -18.27
CA ALA A 273 -3.38 7.15 -19.51
C ALA A 273 -3.47 5.63 -19.70
N MET A 274 -2.39 4.89 -19.41
CA MET A 274 -2.39 3.41 -19.47
C MET A 274 -3.36 2.80 -18.46
N VAL A 275 -3.39 3.33 -17.23
CA VAL A 275 -4.34 2.88 -16.22
C VAL A 275 -5.78 3.14 -16.66
N ALA A 276 -6.07 4.35 -17.15
CA ALA A 276 -7.40 4.74 -17.62
C ALA A 276 -7.86 3.95 -18.87
N GLU A 277 -6.91 3.49 -19.71
CA GLU A 277 -7.23 2.63 -20.85
C GLU A 277 -7.68 1.24 -20.43
N VAL A 278 -7.01 0.65 -19.43
CA VAL A 278 -7.20 -0.75 -19.04
C VAL A 278 -8.21 -0.91 -17.92
N PHE A 279 -8.26 0.03 -16.98
CA PHE A 279 -9.05 -0.06 -15.76
C PHE A 279 -10.14 1.01 -15.68
N GLU A 280 -11.13 0.72 -14.87
CA GLU A 280 -12.13 1.67 -14.41
C GLU A 280 -12.34 1.55 -12.91
N PRO A 281 -12.77 2.63 -12.22
CA PRO A 281 -13.03 2.59 -10.79
C PRO A 281 -14.15 1.61 -10.45
N CYS A 282 -13.99 0.88 -9.35
CA CYS A 282 -15.01 0.02 -8.77
C CYS A 282 -15.04 0.15 -7.25
N ASP A 283 -16.14 -0.28 -6.65
CA ASP A 283 -16.25 -0.41 -5.20
C ASP A 283 -15.42 -1.61 -4.74
N THR A 284 -14.77 -1.50 -3.59
CA THR A 284 -13.99 -2.61 -3.04
C THR A 284 -13.94 -2.58 -1.52
N LEU A 285 -13.76 -3.76 -0.94
CA LEU A 285 -13.61 -3.95 0.49
C LEU A 285 -12.17 -3.68 0.93
N TRP A 286 -12.01 -2.82 1.95
CA TRP A 286 -10.75 -2.52 2.60
C TRP A 286 -10.71 -3.12 4.00
N ARG A 287 -9.62 -3.78 4.35
CA ARG A 287 -9.43 -4.26 5.71
C ARG A 287 -9.43 -3.08 6.69
N GLY A 288 -10.32 -3.16 7.69
CA GLY A 288 -10.46 -2.16 8.73
C GLY A 288 -11.23 -0.90 8.35
N LEU A 289 -11.54 -0.67 7.06
CA LEU A 289 -12.25 0.50 6.58
C LEU A 289 -13.63 0.16 5.98
N GLY A 290 -13.90 -1.13 5.70
CA GLY A 290 -15.13 -1.56 5.08
C GLY A 290 -15.18 -1.35 3.56
N ILE A 291 -16.37 -1.32 3.01
CA ILE A 291 -16.60 -1.09 1.57
C ILE A 291 -16.46 0.40 1.27
N LEU A 292 -15.58 0.73 0.34
CA LEU A 292 -15.33 2.11 -0.07
C LEU A 292 -15.64 2.29 -1.56
N PRO A 293 -16.62 3.13 -1.90
CA PRO A 293 -17.03 3.37 -3.28
C PRO A 293 -15.91 3.96 -4.15
N GLY A 294 -15.74 3.40 -5.35
CA GLY A 294 -14.77 3.86 -6.34
C GLY A 294 -13.32 3.82 -5.90
N SER A 295 -12.99 2.99 -4.90
CA SER A 295 -11.64 2.89 -4.34
C SER A 295 -10.84 1.68 -4.83
N GLY A 296 -11.41 0.88 -5.72
CA GLY A 296 -10.77 -0.22 -6.42
C GLY A 296 -10.66 0.03 -7.92
N LEU A 297 -10.02 -0.88 -8.64
CA LEU A 297 -9.90 -0.86 -10.08
C LEU A 297 -10.36 -2.21 -10.66
N ALA A 298 -11.38 -2.16 -11.53
CA ALA A 298 -11.84 -3.29 -12.33
C ALA A 298 -11.26 -3.21 -13.75
N ILE A 299 -11.07 -4.35 -14.39
CA ILE A 299 -10.62 -4.43 -15.78
C ILE A 299 -11.81 -4.04 -16.68
N ARG A 300 -11.60 -3.06 -17.58
CA ARG A 300 -12.61 -2.63 -18.55
C ARG A 300 -13.07 -3.76 -19.47
N GLU A 301 -14.29 -3.71 -19.93
CA GLU A 301 -14.92 -4.71 -20.83
C GLU A 301 -14.04 -5.02 -22.05
N LYS A 302 -13.38 -4.02 -22.64
CA LYS A 302 -12.44 -4.20 -23.77
C LYS A 302 -11.34 -5.23 -23.46
N TYR A 303 -10.89 -5.32 -22.21
CA TYR A 303 -9.81 -6.20 -21.77
C TYR A 303 -10.30 -7.36 -20.90
N ARG A 304 -11.63 -7.57 -20.82
CA ARG A 304 -12.26 -8.58 -19.97
C ARG A 304 -11.72 -10.00 -20.18
N ARG A 305 -11.20 -10.31 -21.37
CA ARG A 305 -10.58 -11.61 -21.63
C ARG A 305 -9.43 -11.94 -20.68
N PHE A 306 -8.79 -10.93 -20.10
CA PHE A 306 -7.70 -11.08 -19.13
C PHE A 306 -8.17 -11.07 -17.67
N ASP A 307 -9.45 -10.92 -17.41
CA ASP A 307 -9.99 -10.91 -16.05
C ASP A 307 -10.17 -12.36 -15.55
N ALA A 308 -9.50 -12.69 -14.45
CA ALA A 308 -9.65 -13.97 -13.78
C ALA A 308 -11.08 -14.21 -13.28
N GLY A 309 -11.85 -13.13 -13.00
CA GLY A 309 -13.26 -13.19 -12.61
C GLY A 309 -14.18 -13.88 -13.61
N ARG A 310 -13.75 -14.05 -14.87
CA ARG A 310 -14.46 -14.86 -15.87
C ARG A 310 -14.49 -16.35 -15.54
N ILE A 311 -13.43 -16.84 -14.91
CA ILE A 311 -13.24 -18.26 -14.56
C ILE A 311 -13.55 -18.48 -13.08
N PHE A 312 -13.10 -17.55 -12.26
CA PHE A 312 -13.30 -17.53 -10.81
C PHE A 312 -14.13 -16.30 -10.44
N PRO A 313 -15.46 -16.41 -10.42
CA PRO A 313 -16.33 -15.28 -10.08
C PRO A 313 -15.96 -14.70 -8.71
N PHE A 314 -15.76 -13.40 -8.65
CA PHE A 314 -15.41 -12.70 -7.44
C PHE A 314 -16.17 -11.38 -7.33
N ASP A 315 -16.76 -11.14 -6.16
CA ASP A 315 -17.37 -9.86 -5.82
C ASP A 315 -16.42 -9.10 -4.87
N PRO A 316 -15.84 -7.98 -5.31
CA PRO A 316 -14.88 -7.21 -4.52
C PRO A 316 -15.49 -6.54 -3.27
N VAL A 317 -16.82 -6.56 -3.13
CA VAL A 317 -17.53 -6.03 -1.95
C VAL A 317 -18.18 -7.14 -1.11
N ALA A 318 -18.19 -8.38 -1.60
CA ALA A 318 -18.76 -9.50 -0.86
C ALA A 318 -17.82 -9.99 0.25
N GLY A 319 -18.43 -10.49 1.29
CA GLY A 319 -17.76 -11.15 2.41
C GLY A 319 -17.63 -10.29 3.65
N ASP A 320 -17.66 -10.96 4.79
CA ASP A 320 -17.35 -10.35 6.08
C ASP A 320 -15.83 -10.26 6.24
N GLU A 321 -15.37 -9.08 6.58
CA GLU A 321 -13.99 -8.92 7.03
C GLU A 321 -13.86 -9.51 8.43
N LYS A 322 -13.37 -10.75 8.50
CA LYS A 322 -13.01 -11.36 9.78
C LYS A 322 -11.54 -11.06 10.07
N SER A 323 -11.30 -10.04 10.87
CA SER A 323 -9.96 -9.89 11.44
C SER A 323 -9.61 -11.15 12.24
N PRO A 324 -8.38 -11.67 12.17
CA PRO A 324 -7.96 -12.80 13.00
C PRO A 324 -8.27 -12.52 14.46
N LYS A 325 -8.74 -13.53 15.19
CA LYS A 325 -9.21 -13.39 16.58
C LYS A 325 -8.17 -12.67 17.46
N GLY A 326 -8.58 -11.53 18.03
CA GLY A 326 -7.75 -10.67 18.88
C GLY A 326 -6.81 -9.73 18.13
N CYS A 327 -6.69 -9.79 16.81
CA CYS A 327 -5.91 -8.85 16.03
C CYS A 327 -6.64 -7.52 15.89
N ARG A 328 -5.94 -6.41 16.16
CA ARG A 328 -6.46 -5.03 16.04
C ARG A 328 -5.85 -4.27 14.87
N CYS A 329 -5.37 -4.96 13.83
CA CYS A 329 -4.72 -4.28 12.70
C CYS A 329 -5.64 -3.28 11.99
N GLY A 330 -6.95 -3.50 11.94
CA GLY A 330 -7.90 -2.53 11.38
C GLY A 330 -7.92 -1.20 12.15
N GLU A 331 -7.74 -1.21 13.46
CA GLU A 331 -7.64 0.01 14.28
C GLU A 331 -6.27 0.69 14.12
N VAL A 332 -5.20 -0.11 14.00
CA VAL A 332 -3.85 0.40 13.69
C VAL A 332 -3.84 1.11 12.33
N LEU A 333 -4.44 0.50 11.28
CA LEU A 333 -4.51 1.08 9.94
C LEU A 333 -5.34 2.37 9.89
N ARG A 334 -6.28 2.54 10.81
CA ARG A 334 -7.04 3.79 10.97
C ARG A 334 -6.33 4.84 11.84
N GLY A 335 -5.14 4.55 12.35
CA GLY A 335 -4.41 5.45 13.25
C GLY A 335 -5.07 5.67 14.61
N ARG A 336 -6.01 4.78 15.01
CA ARG A 336 -6.71 4.88 16.31
C ARG A 336 -5.88 4.35 17.48
N ILE A 337 -5.02 3.38 17.22
CA ILE A 337 -4.12 2.77 18.21
C ILE A 337 -2.73 2.56 17.63
N SER A 338 -1.74 2.50 18.50
CA SER A 338 -0.39 2.04 18.16
C SER A 338 -0.33 0.50 18.08
N PRO A 339 0.60 -0.11 17.33
CA PRO A 339 0.82 -1.56 17.35
C PRO A 339 1.03 -2.13 18.75
N GLN A 340 1.69 -1.40 19.65
CA GLN A 340 1.93 -1.83 21.03
C GLN A 340 0.63 -2.00 21.85
N ASP A 341 -0.45 -1.30 21.47
CA ASP A 341 -1.76 -1.43 22.13
C ASP A 341 -2.53 -2.69 21.70
N CYS A 342 -2.02 -3.41 20.68
CA CYS A 342 -2.59 -4.68 20.27
C CYS A 342 -2.16 -5.80 21.23
N PRO A 343 -3.09 -6.55 21.86
CA PRO A 343 -2.74 -7.58 22.84
C PRO A 343 -1.89 -8.72 22.28
N LEU A 344 -1.89 -8.91 20.97
CA LEU A 344 -1.11 -9.94 20.29
C LEU A 344 0.30 -9.48 19.93
N PHE A 345 0.55 -8.16 19.86
CA PHE A 345 1.80 -7.61 19.38
C PHE A 345 2.99 -8.05 20.22
N GLY A 346 4.05 -8.55 19.57
CA GLY A 346 5.28 -9.00 20.21
C GLY A 346 5.14 -10.26 21.10
N ARG A 347 3.93 -10.83 21.19
CA ARG A 347 3.60 -12.03 21.97
C ARG A 347 3.21 -13.18 21.02
N ALA A 348 1.92 -13.33 20.75
CA ALA A 348 1.42 -14.33 19.81
C ALA A 348 1.62 -13.91 18.33
N CYS A 349 1.72 -12.60 18.06
CA CYS A 349 1.93 -12.06 16.71
C CYS A 349 3.34 -11.49 16.57
N THR A 350 4.20 -12.20 15.85
CA THR A 350 5.61 -11.86 15.59
C THR A 350 5.91 -12.05 14.09
N PRO A 351 7.02 -11.54 13.55
CA PRO A 351 7.39 -11.78 12.15
C PRO A 351 7.58 -13.26 11.81
N SER A 352 7.95 -14.11 12.78
CA SER A 352 8.06 -15.56 12.60
C SER A 352 6.69 -16.26 12.61
N GLN A 353 5.75 -15.73 13.39
CA GLN A 353 4.37 -16.25 13.53
C GLN A 353 3.36 -15.11 13.38
N PRO A 354 3.22 -14.53 12.18
CA PRO A 354 2.34 -13.39 11.99
C PRO A 354 0.87 -13.82 12.00
N ILE A 355 0.06 -13.12 12.80
CA ILE A 355 -1.40 -13.34 12.88
C ILE A 355 -2.12 -12.35 11.96
N GLY A 356 -1.67 -11.10 11.89
CA GLY A 356 -2.25 -10.08 11.02
C GLY A 356 -1.33 -9.71 9.84
N PRO A 357 -1.87 -9.20 8.72
CA PRO A 357 -1.11 -8.85 7.53
C PRO A 357 -0.06 -7.74 7.80
N CYS A 358 -0.32 -6.83 8.73
CA CYS A 358 0.62 -5.76 9.09
C CYS A 358 1.92 -6.28 9.75
N MET A 359 1.95 -7.55 10.21
CA MET A 359 3.15 -8.21 10.72
C MET A 359 3.85 -9.05 9.63
N VAL A 360 3.13 -9.39 8.52
CA VAL A 360 3.67 -10.15 7.39
C VAL A 360 4.42 -9.24 6.43
N SER A 361 3.78 -8.14 6.02
CA SER A 361 4.31 -7.24 5.01
C SER A 361 5.57 -6.53 5.50
N SER A 362 6.57 -6.42 4.63
CA SER A 362 7.78 -5.63 4.87
C SER A 362 7.49 -4.14 5.07
N GLU A 363 6.35 -3.66 4.59
CA GLU A 363 5.86 -2.28 4.74
C GLU A 363 4.77 -2.15 5.82
N GLY A 364 4.53 -3.21 6.58
CA GLY A 364 3.49 -3.22 7.60
C GLY A 364 3.88 -2.48 8.86
N VAL A 365 2.96 -1.68 9.39
CA VAL A 365 3.18 -0.87 10.60
C VAL A 365 3.63 -1.73 11.78
N CYS A 366 2.97 -2.88 12.03
CA CYS A 366 3.35 -3.79 13.10
C CYS A 366 4.77 -4.36 12.90
N ALA A 367 5.13 -4.73 11.67
CA ALA A 367 6.47 -5.24 11.36
C ALA A 367 7.54 -4.17 11.59
N ALA A 368 7.28 -2.91 11.22
CA ALA A 368 8.19 -1.79 11.45
C ALA A 368 8.40 -1.53 12.95
N HIS A 369 7.32 -1.45 13.72
CA HIS A 369 7.39 -1.28 15.17
C HIS A 369 8.08 -2.44 15.87
N TYR A 370 7.86 -3.68 15.42
CA TYR A 370 8.51 -4.84 16.01
C TYR A 370 10.01 -4.84 15.75
N LYS A 371 10.42 -4.48 14.54
CA LYS A 371 11.82 -4.57 14.11
C LYS A 371 12.68 -3.41 14.61
N TYR A 372 12.09 -2.21 14.72
CA TYR A 372 12.84 -0.96 14.98
C TYR A 372 12.28 -0.13 16.14
N GLY A 373 11.21 -0.57 16.82
CA GLY A 373 10.67 0.12 17.99
C GLY A 373 11.56 0.00 19.22
N GLU A 374 11.35 0.89 20.20
CA GLU A 374 12.20 1.09 21.38
C GLU A 374 12.41 -0.15 22.28
N ASN A 375 11.64 -1.21 22.09
CA ASN A 375 11.73 -2.44 22.91
C ASN A 375 12.72 -3.47 22.38
N ASN A 376 13.53 -3.16 21.37
CA ASN A 376 14.50 -4.08 20.76
C ASN A 376 15.97 -3.60 20.90
N VAL A 377 16.27 -2.77 21.92
CA VAL A 377 17.65 -2.41 22.30
C VAL A 377 17.96 -3.02 23.65
#